data_fcda896e41cb4ba457c79d93f99f13d2
#
_entry.id   fcda896e41cb4ba457c79d93f99f13d2
#
_cell.length_a   1.000
_cell.length_b   1.000
_cell.length_c   1.000
_cell.angle_alpha   90.00
_cell.angle_beta   90.00
_cell.angle_gamma   90.00
#
_symmetry.space_group_name_H-M   'P 1'
#
loop_
_entity.id
_entity.type
_entity.pdbx_description
1 polymer ?
#
loop_
_entity_poly.entity_id
_entity_poly.type
_entity_poly.pdbx_seq_one_letter_code
_entity_poly.pdbx_strand_id
1 'polypeptide(L)'
;QAEGCSPIATAFKAGRDFFKPVKPKTIAKSLAIGNPADGYYALKATAESKGAMDAVTDEEVVEGIKLLAQTEGIFAETAGGVTIGVLCKLVKQGLIKKNDVTVAYITGNGLKTQEAVVDAVGRPFRIQPSLVNFQKTFKMGKNSGGES
;
A
#
# COMPACT_ATOMS: atom_id res chain seq x y z
N GLN A 1 -2.15 7.37 7.41
CA GLN A 1 -0.75 7.07 7.74
C GLN A 1 -0.53 5.56 7.86
N ALA A 2 0.72 5.11 8.01
CA ALA A 2 1.01 3.73 8.43
C ALA A 2 0.91 3.65 9.96
N GLU A 3 0.34 2.57 10.53
CA GLU A 3 0.12 2.43 11.98
C GLU A 3 1.44 2.52 12.79
N GLY A 4 2.50 1.92 12.28
CA GLY A 4 3.83 2.00 12.89
C GLY A 4 4.46 3.41 12.87
N CYS A 5 3.81 4.39 12.24
CA CYS A 5 4.21 5.82 12.24
C CYS A 5 2.99 6.71 11.95
N SER A 6 2.08 6.85 12.89
CA SER A 6 0.81 7.57 12.71
C SER A 6 0.55 8.70 13.73
N PRO A 7 1.53 9.59 14.03
CA PRO A 7 1.36 10.59 15.08
C PRO A 7 0.18 11.52 14.81
N ILE A 8 -0.03 11.93 13.54
CA ILE A 8 -1.10 12.87 13.18
C ILE A 8 -2.46 12.19 13.22
N ALA A 9 -2.63 11.01 12.60
CA ALA A 9 -3.89 10.27 12.63
C ALA A 9 -4.31 9.89 14.06
N THR A 10 -3.33 9.53 14.91
CA THR A 10 -3.57 9.26 16.34
C THR A 10 -4.06 10.50 17.08
N ALA A 11 -3.47 11.67 16.83
CA ALA A 11 -3.89 12.92 17.44
C ALA A 11 -5.29 13.32 16.97
N PHE A 12 -5.57 13.22 15.66
CA PHE A 12 -6.88 13.52 15.08
C PHE A 12 -7.98 12.64 15.67
N LYS A 13 -7.79 11.33 15.71
CA LYS A 13 -8.75 10.39 16.32
C LYS A 13 -9.00 10.66 17.80
N ALA A 14 -8.03 11.22 18.50
CA ALA A 14 -8.15 11.61 19.90
C ALA A 14 -8.72 13.03 20.10
N GLY A 15 -9.15 13.72 19.03
CA GLY A 15 -9.68 15.07 19.07
C GLY A 15 -8.66 16.13 19.53
N ARG A 16 -7.36 15.91 19.26
CA ARG A 16 -6.30 16.84 19.66
C ARG A 16 -5.89 17.72 18.49
N ASP A 17 -5.53 18.95 18.79
CA ASP A 17 -4.93 19.91 17.87
C ASP A 17 -3.40 19.85 17.82
N PHE A 18 -2.79 18.95 18.60
CA PHE A 18 -1.35 18.67 18.62
C PHE A 18 -1.07 17.16 18.59
N PHE A 19 0.07 16.77 18.05
CA PHE A 19 0.52 15.38 18.05
C PHE A 19 1.77 15.20 18.92
N LYS A 20 2.01 13.96 19.35
CA LYS A 20 3.25 13.59 20.03
C LYS A 20 4.15 12.86 19.04
N PRO A 21 5.45 13.21 18.95
CA PRO A 21 6.39 12.47 18.14
C PRO A 21 6.44 10.99 18.50
N VAL A 22 6.65 10.14 17.49
CA VAL A 22 6.77 8.68 17.64
C VAL A 22 8.04 8.17 16.99
N LYS A 23 8.57 7.03 17.44
CA LYS A 23 9.65 6.33 16.75
C LYS A 23 9.04 5.50 15.60
N PRO A 24 9.39 5.76 14.32
CA PRO A 24 8.82 5.03 13.21
C PRO A 24 9.20 3.54 13.22
N LYS A 25 8.21 2.68 12.91
CA LYS A 25 8.40 1.25 12.67
C LYS A 25 7.40 0.78 11.61
N THR A 26 7.74 0.92 10.33
CA THR A 26 6.88 0.55 9.21
C THR A 26 7.70 0.30 7.94
N ILE A 27 7.16 -0.50 7.01
CA ILE A 27 7.70 -0.68 5.66
C ILE A 27 7.51 0.56 4.78
N ALA A 28 6.60 1.46 5.12
CA ALA A 28 6.33 2.70 4.40
C ALA A 28 7.42 3.74 4.69
N LYS A 29 8.65 3.48 4.23
CA LYS A 29 9.87 4.25 4.57
C LYS A 29 9.76 5.73 4.24
N SER A 30 9.17 6.10 3.09
CA SER A 30 8.97 7.50 2.69
C SER A 30 8.00 8.27 3.60
N LEU A 31 7.15 7.56 4.33
CA LEU A 31 6.19 8.10 5.30
C LEU A 31 6.63 7.94 6.75
N ALA A 32 7.80 7.35 6.99
CA ALA A 32 8.32 7.05 8.33
C ALA A 32 8.90 8.30 9.01
N ILE A 33 8.10 9.36 9.10
CA ILE A 33 8.45 10.65 9.70
C ILE A 33 7.70 10.77 11.03
N GLY A 34 8.38 10.41 12.11
CA GLY A 34 7.77 10.36 13.45
C GLY A 34 7.52 11.74 14.08
N ASN A 35 8.18 12.78 13.57
CA ASN A 35 7.96 14.18 13.98
C ASN A 35 7.78 15.06 12.73
N PRO A 36 6.62 15.01 12.06
CA PRO A 36 6.39 15.73 10.83
C PRO A 36 6.29 17.25 11.05
N ALA A 37 7.05 18.02 10.25
CA ALA A 37 7.10 19.49 10.38
C ALA A 37 5.72 20.14 10.21
N ASP A 38 4.92 19.65 9.25
CA ASP A 38 3.61 20.22 8.90
C ASP A 38 2.43 19.52 9.62
N GLY A 39 2.70 18.75 10.68
CA GLY A 39 1.68 17.97 11.38
C GLY A 39 0.54 18.81 11.94
N TYR A 40 0.83 20.01 12.47
CA TYR A 40 -0.18 20.96 12.92
C TYR A 40 -1.11 21.40 11.79
N TYR A 41 -0.54 21.76 10.65
CA TYR A 41 -1.32 22.22 9.50
C TYR A 41 -2.16 21.09 8.90
N ALA A 42 -1.65 19.87 8.92
CA ALA A 42 -2.41 18.69 8.48
C ALA A 42 -3.64 18.44 9.39
N LEU A 43 -3.48 18.51 10.72
CA LEU A 43 -4.59 18.43 11.66
C LEU A 43 -5.63 19.53 11.42
N LYS A 44 -5.17 20.78 11.32
CA LYS A 44 -6.01 21.95 11.08
C LYS A 44 -6.79 21.83 9.78
N ALA A 45 -6.12 21.57 8.66
CA ALA A 45 -6.73 21.45 7.34
C ALA A 45 -7.78 20.32 7.30
N THR A 46 -7.50 19.18 7.94
CA THR A 46 -8.46 18.07 7.99
C THR A 46 -9.67 18.40 8.84
N ALA A 47 -9.50 19.09 9.97
CA ALA A 47 -10.60 19.52 10.81
C ALA A 47 -11.48 20.58 10.11
N GLU A 48 -10.87 21.58 9.49
CA GLU A 48 -11.58 22.66 8.77
C GLU A 48 -12.36 22.14 7.56
N SER A 49 -11.79 21.18 6.82
CA SER A 49 -12.46 20.53 5.68
C SER A 49 -13.50 19.48 6.08
N LYS A 50 -13.68 19.22 7.38
CA LYS A 50 -14.49 18.11 7.91
C LYS A 50 -14.05 16.76 7.33
N GLY A 51 -12.77 16.63 7.06
CA GLY A 51 -12.14 15.42 6.54
C GLY A 51 -12.00 14.33 7.60
N ALA A 52 -11.36 13.23 7.22
CA ALA A 52 -11.08 12.11 8.09
C ALA A 52 -9.61 11.67 7.98
N MET A 53 -9.10 11.06 9.04
CA MET A 53 -7.77 10.45 9.04
C MET A 53 -7.85 9.01 9.54
N ASP A 54 -7.09 8.14 8.91
CA ASP A 54 -6.91 6.77 9.39
C ASP A 54 -5.47 6.30 9.20
N ALA A 55 -5.17 5.13 9.77
CA ALA A 55 -3.90 4.45 9.63
C ALA A 55 -4.11 2.99 9.23
N VAL A 56 -3.12 2.41 8.58
CA VAL A 56 -3.11 1.04 8.06
C VAL A 56 -1.89 0.28 8.55
N THR A 57 -2.03 -1.02 8.78
CA THR A 57 -0.90 -1.89 9.10
C THR A 57 0.02 -2.10 7.89
N ASP A 58 1.21 -2.64 8.11
CA ASP A 58 2.13 -2.94 7.01
C ASP A 58 1.55 -4.00 6.05
N GLU A 59 0.77 -4.96 6.55
CA GLU A 59 0.05 -5.94 5.75
C GLU A 59 -1.04 -5.27 4.89
N GLU A 60 -1.82 -4.36 5.46
CA GLU A 60 -2.82 -3.57 4.72
C GLU A 60 -2.17 -2.67 3.66
N VAL A 61 -0.95 -2.18 3.89
CA VAL A 61 -0.16 -1.46 2.87
C VAL A 61 0.14 -2.36 1.68
N VAL A 62 0.61 -3.58 1.92
CA VAL A 62 0.90 -4.57 0.86
C VAL A 62 -0.37 -4.93 0.09
N GLU A 63 -1.47 -5.18 0.79
CA GLU A 63 -2.76 -5.48 0.14
C GLU A 63 -3.28 -4.27 -0.67
N GLY A 64 -3.08 -3.05 -0.20
CA GLY A 64 -3.41 -1.82 -0.96
C GLY A 64 -2.62 -1.71 -2.27
N ILE A 65 -1.31 -2.03 -2.25
CA ILE A 65 -0.48 -2.06 -3.47
C ILE A 65 -0.99 -3.13 -4.44
N LYS A 66 -1.28 -4.34 -3.95
CA LYS A 66 -1.81 -5.45 -4.76
C LYS A 66 -3.16 -5.09 -5.38
N LEU A 67 -4.06 -4.56 -4.58
CA LEU A 67 -5.40 -4.15 -5.04
C LEU A 67 -5.28 -3.14 -6.19
N LEU A 68 -4.50 -2.08 -6.02
CA LEU A 68 -4.29 -1.06 -7.05
C LEU A 68 -3.70 -1.65 -8.34
N ALA A 69 -2.72 -2.55 -8.21
CA ALA A 69 -2.14 -3.22 -9.36
C ALA A 69 -3.14 -4.13 -10.10
N GLN A 70 -3.99 -4.84 -9.35
CA GLN A 70 -4.98 -5.77 -9.92
C GLN A 70 -6.16 -5.06 -10.58
N THR A 71 -6.59 -3.92 -10.04
CA THR A 71 -7.79 -3.21 -10.53
C THR A 71 -7.47 -2.15 -11.57
N GLU A 72 -6.34 -1.44 -11.40
CA GLU A 72 -5.99 -0.28 -12.22
C GLU A 72 -4.69 -0.47 -13.04
N GLY A 73 -3.99 -1.60 -12.86
CA GLY A 73 -2.70 -1.84 -13.51
C GLY A 73 -1.57 -0.92 -13.02
N ILE A 74 -1.72 -0.30 -11.86
CA ILE A 74 -0.75 0.66 -11.30
C ILE A 74 0.06 -0.02 -10.19
N PHE A 75 1.37 -0.17 -10.41
CA PHE A 75 2.29 -0.61 -9.37
C PHE A 75 2.82 0.59 -8.59
N ALA A 76 2.26 0.81 -7.40
CA ALA A 76 2.60 1.93 -6.52
C ALA A 76 3.65 1.54 -5.46
N GLU A 77 4.42 2.53 -4.99
CA GLU A 77 5.24 2.38 -3.79
C GLU A 77 4.38 2.25 -2.52
N THR A 78 5.01 1.97 -1.38
CA THR A 78 4.31 1.80 -0.09
C THR A 78 3.45 3.00 0.32
N ALA A 79 3.82 4.23 -0.06
CA ALA A 79 2.97 5.41 0.17
C ALA A 79 1.62 5.31 -0.57
N GLY A 80 1.63 4.81 -1.82
CA GLY A 80 0.40 4.50 -2.57
C GLY A 80 -0.42 3.40 -1.90
N GLY A 81 0.25 2.37 -1.37
CA GLY A 81 -0.40 1.32 -0.58
C GLY A 81 -1.12 1.88 0.65
N VAL A 82 -0.50 2.81 1.38
CA VAL A 82 -1.15 3.52 2.50
C VAL A 82 -2.37 4.29 2.02
N THR A 83 -2.26 5.01 0.90
CA THR A 83 -3.39 5.77 0.32
C THR A 83 -4.58 4.87 0.02
N ILE A 84 -4.36 3.74 -0.67
CA ILE A 84 -5.42 2.79 -1.03
C ILE A 84 -5.96 2.07 0.21
N GLY A 85 -5.10 1.64 1.11
CA GLY A 85 -5.53 0.97 2.34
C GLY A 85 -6.42 1.87 3.21
N VAL A 86 -6.05 3.15 3.38
CA VAL A 86 -6.89 4.13 4.08
C VAL A 86 -8.18 4.41 3.32
N LEU A 87 -8.14 4.56 2.00
CA LEU A 87 -9.33 4.71 1.16
C LEU A 87 -10.33 3.55 1.41
N CYS A 88 -9.85 2.31 1.39
CA CYS A 88 -10.69 1.14 1.68
C CYS A 88 -11.29 1.19 3.10
N LYS A 89 -10.54 1.64 4.11
CA LYS A 89 -11.06 1.81 5.47
C LYS A 89 -12.18 2.86 5.52
N LEU A 90 -11.96 4.02 4.91
CA LEU A 90 -12.94 5.11 4.90
C LEU A 90 -14.23 4.75 4.14
N VAL A 91 -14.13 3.99 3.06
CA VAL A 91 -15.29 3.43 2.35
C VAL A 91 -16.04 2.44 3.24
N LYS A 92 -15.34 1.51 3.90
CA LYS A 92 -15.96 0.55 4.84
C LYS A 92 -16.66 1.23 6.03
N GLN A 93 -16.14 2.37 6.46
CA GLN A 93 -16.72 3.20 7.53
C GLN A 93 -17.90 4.05 7.04
N GLY A 94 -18.21 4.04 5.73
CA GLY A 94 -19.28 4.84 5.14
C GLY A 94 -18.97 6.35 5.06
N LEU A 95 -17.73 6.74 5.27
CA LEU A 95 -17.28 8.13 5.17
C LEU A 95 -17.08 8.56 3.71
N ILE A 96 -16.79 7.63 2.83
CA ILE A 96 -16.77 7.81 1.36
C ILE A 96 -17.91 6.98 0.78
N LYS A 97 -18.81 7.61 0.05
CA LYS A 97 -20.02 7.00 -0.48
C LYS A 97 -19.84 6.65 -1.96
N LYS A 98 -20.67 5.72 -2.46
CA LYS A 98 -20.61 5.24 -3.86
C LYS A 98 -20.70 6.35 -4.92
N ASN A 99 -21.42 7.43 -4.61
CA ASN A 99 -21.64 8.54 -5.55
C ASN A 99 -20.66 9.71 -5.37
N ASP A 100 -19.71 9.58 -4.44
CA ASP A 100 -18.70 10.63 -4.24
C ASP A 100 -17.64 10.54 -5.34
N VAL A 101 -17.21 11.69 -5.84
CA VAL A 101 -16.06 11.78 -6.72
C VAL A 101 -14.79 11.81 -5.86
N THR A 102 -14.05 10.72 -5.88
CA THR A 102 -12.86 10.56 -5.05
C THR A 102 -11.59 10.53 -5.90
N VAL A 103 -10.61 11.34 -5.56
CA VAL A 103 -9.29 11.36 -6.20
C VAL A 103 -8.25 10.80 -5.24
N ALA A 104 -7.61 9.70 -5.61
CA ALA A 104 -6.51 9.10 -4.86
C ALA A 104 -5.16 9.55 -5.43
N TYR A 105 -4.32 10.18 -4.62
CA TYR A 105 -2.98 10.60 -5.04
C TYR A 105 -1.99 9.44 -4.93
N ILE A 106 -1.55 8.92 -6.07
CA ILE A 106 -0.51 7.89 -6.15
C ILE A 106 0.79 8.57 -6.59
N THR A 107 1.61 8.90 -5.62
CA THR A 107 2.73 9.83 -5.78
C THR A 107 4.05 9.15 -6.15
N GLY A 108 4.15 7.82 -6.09
CA GLY A 108 5.39 7.12 -6.38
C GLY A 108 5.21 5.74 -6.99
N ASN A 109 6.18 5.37 -7.85
CA ASN A 109 6.23 4.08 -8.50
C ASN A 109 6.75 2.97 -7.57
N GLY A 110 6.20 1.77 -7.69
CA GLY A 110 6.50 0.61 -6.85
C GLY A 110 7.95 0.10 -6.93
N LEU A 111 8.68 0.43 -8.00
CA LEU A 111 10.10 0.08 -8.12
C LEU A 111 10.98 0.74 -7.04
N LYS A 112 10.50 1.78 -6.37
CA LYS A 112 11.20 2.39 -5.24
C LYS A 112 11.20 1.51 -3.97
N THR A 113 10.20 0.64 -3.83
CA THR A 113 9.97 -0.17 -2.62
C THR A 113 9.51 -1.59 -2.97
N GLN A 114 10.05 -2.16 -4.05
CA GLN A 114 9.66 -3.50 -4.54
C GLN A 114 9.87 -4.59 -3.48
N GLU A 115 10.83 -4.42 -2.58
CA GLU A 115 11.09 -5.34 -1.47
C GLU A 115 9.89 -5.50 -0.52
N ALA A 116 9.00 -4.52 -0.47
CA ALA A 116 7.82 -4.57 0.38
C ALA A 116 6.77 -5.58 -0.10
N VAL A 117 6.77 -5.95 -1.38
CA VAL A 117 5.75 -6.83 -1.98
C VAL A 117 6.31 -8.13 -2.55
N VAL A 118 7.63 -8.28 -2.65
CA VAL A 118 8.25 -9.42 -3.32
C VAL A 118 7.82 -10.77 -2.74
N ASP A 119 7.66 -10.86 -1.43
CA ASP A 119 7.22 -12.08 -0.76
C ASP A 119 5.69 -12.31 -0.88
N ALA A 120 4.93 -11.27 -1.17
CA ALA A 120 3.46 -11.34 -1.32
C ALA A 120 3.02 -11.65 -2.76
N VAL A 121 3.87 -11.35 -3.77
CA VAL A 121 3.54 -11.59 -5.19
C VAL A 121 4.35 -12.74 -5.81
N GLY A 122 5.26 -13.31 -5.05
CA GLY A 122 6.12 -14.42 -5.47
C GLY A 122 7.46 -13.98 -6.02
N ARG A 123 8.46 -14.87 -5.89
CA ARG A 123 9.83 -14.63 -6.34
C ARG A 123 10.05 -15.16 -7.74
N PRO A 124 10.88 -14.50 -8.56
CA PRO A 124 11.22 -15.01 -9.88
C PRO A 124 12.00 -16.32 -9.79
N PHE A 125 11.71 -17.23 -10.69
CA PHE A 125 12.48 -18.47 -10.83
C PHE A 125 13.77 -18.19 -11.62
N ARG A 126 14.90 -18.60 -11.07
CA ARG A 126 16.18 -18.58 -11.79
C ARG A 126 16.35 -19.89 -12.54
N ILE A 127 16.49 -19.81 -13.84
CA ILE A 127 16.73 -20.97 -14.72
C ILE A 127 17.91 -20.70 -15.64
N GLN A 128 18.56 -21.77 -16.14
CA GLN A 128 19.50 -21.65 -17.25
C GLN A 128 18.72 -21.30 -18.53
N PRO A 129 19.32 -20.51 -19.45
CA PRO A 129 18.63 -20.06 -20.67
C PRO A 129 18.53 -21.22 -21.68
N SER A 130 17.76 -22.24 -21.38
CA SER A 130 17.47 -23.36 -22.24
C SER A 130 16.04 -23.86 -22.10
N LEU A 131 15.46 -24.32 -23.20
CA LEU A 131 14.10 -24.87 -23.23
C LEU A 131 13.94 -26.06 -22.27
N VAL A 132 14.95 -26.94 -22.22
CA VAL A 132 14.94 -28.12 -21.34
C VAL A 132 14.86 -27.69 -19.87
N ASN A 133 15.61 -26.67 -19.46
CA ASN A 133 15.62 -26.17 -18.10
C ASN A 133 14.27 -25.50 -17.75
N PHE A 134 13.70 -24.73 -18.67
CA PHE A 134 12.38 -24.14 -18.53
C PHE A 134 11.30 -25.21 -18.34
N GLN A 135 11.22 -26.19 -19.25
CA GLN A 135 10.25 -27.30 -19.18
C GLN A 135 10.38 -28.12 -17.88
N LYS A 136 11.63 -28.40 -17.45
CA LYS A 136 11.91 -29.11 -16.20
C LYS A 136 11.43 -28.30 -14.98
N THR A 137 11.72 -27.01 -14.94
CA THR A 137 11.34 -26.13 -13.82
C THR A 137 9.84 -25.99 -13.67
N PHE A 138 9.13 -25.84 -14.77
CA PHE A 138 7.67 -25.65 -14.77
C PHE A 138 6.87 -26.94 -14.96
N LYS A 139 7.52 -28.11 -14.90
CA LYS A 139 6.88 -29.44 -15.06
C LYS A 139 5.92 -29.48 -16.26
N MET A 140 6.25 -28.79 -17.33
CA MET A 140 5.46 -28.85 -18.56
C MET A 140 5.61 -30.25 -19.12
N GLY A 141 4.61 -31.09 -18.88
CA GLY A 141 4.58 -32.46 -19.34
C GLY A 141 4.73 -32.54 -20.86
N LYS A 142 5.42 -33.56 -21.34
CA LYS A 142 5.26 -34.01 -22.73
C LYS A 142 3.77 -34.25 -22.91
N ASN A 143 3.11 -33.47 -23.78
CA ASN A 143 1.86 -33.91 -24.35
C ASN A 143 2.12 -35.29 -24.94
N SER A 144 1.58 -36.32 -24.33
CA SER A 144 1.44 -37.62 -24.97
C SER A 144 0.63 -37.37 -26.24
N GLY A 145 1.33 -37.24 -27.35
CA GLY A 145 0.73 -37.25 -28.66
C GLY A 145 -0.09 -38.53 -28.77
N GLY A 146 -1.40 -38.37 -28.89
CA GLY A 146 -2.27 -39.49 -29.23
C GLY A 146 -1.85 -40.01 -30.60
N GLU A 147 -1.37 -41.22 -30.63
CA GLU A 147 -1.44 -42.05 -31.81
C GLU A 147 -2.91 -42.44 -32.00
N SER A 148 -3.44 -42.18 -33.15
CA SER A 148 -4.44 -42.98 -33.85
C SER A 148 -4.57 -42.52 -35.28
#